data_45b1e6c121ae4c5505b9f00c3a9dd18f
#
_entry.id   45b1e6c121ae4c5505b9f00c3a9dd18f
#
_cell.length_a   1.000
_cell.length_b   1.000
_cell.length_c   1.000
_cell.angle_alpha   90.00
_cell.angle_beta   90.00
_cell.angle_gamma   90.00
#
_symmetry.space_group_name_H-M   'P 1'
#
loop_
_entity.id
_entity.type
_entity.pdbx_description
1 polymer ?
#
loop_
_entity_poly.entity_id
_entity_poly.type
_entity_poly.pdbx_seq_one_letter_code
_entity_poly.pdbx_strand_id
1 'polypeptide(L)'
;MDAFDEIKAIPKSKTILGVIGASSLNALGGFAAGRVRGILAGAAPGYKGAGTIGVFLVSIGLRYYSKAESGYDRVIKEIAAGMAGFVGNDLWLIVRALVGWGKWKPETAYGAGDVVIYESQYYRADKDIPAQPKAEPGKDARWVRFETAQGYSPDEISAFAQALVSNDALIDGLVKEQLIIFGPELAQCAGREFNQQEADQIYAGMRDSLKSVVQKFAA
;
A
#
# COMPACT_ATOMS: atom_id res chain seq x y z
N MET A 1 -16.08 15.07 15.81
CA MET A 1 -16.86 13.80 15.82
C MET A 1 -15.87 12.69 15.95
N ASP A 2 -16.04 11.78 16.90
CA ASP A 2 -15.13 10.65 17.08
C ASP A 2 -15.35 9.64 15.95
N ALA A 3 -14.29 8.92 15.52
CA ALA A 3 -14.38 7.86 14.50
C ALA A 3 -15.45 6.81 14.84
N PHE A 4 -15.69 6.59 16.14
CA PHE A 4 -16.73 5.71 16.63
C PHE A 4 -18.16 6.22 16.36
N ASP A 5 -18.40 7.52 16.50
CA ASP A 5 -19.70 8.13 16.20
C ASP A 5 -19.98 8.07 14.68
N GLU A 6 -18.97 8.25 13.86
CA GLU A 6 -19.07 8.12 12.41
C GLU A 6 -19.39 6.67 11.97
N ILE A 7 -18.75 5.67 12.61
CA ILE A 7 -19.04 4.24 12.35
C ILE A 7 -20.49 3.90 12.73
N LYS A 8 -20.98 4.37 13.88
CA LYS A 8 -22.36 4.15 14.33
C LYS A 8 -23.40 4.83 13.43
N ALA A 9 -23.06 5.96 12.82
CA ALA A 9 -23.99 6.72 12.00
C ALA A 9 -24.27 6.06 10.64
N ILE A 10 -23.46 5.04 10.22
CA ILE A 10 -23.65 4.33 8.96
C ILE A 10 -24.75 3.26 9.13
N PRO A 11 -25.89 3.35 8.42
CA PRO A 11 -26.93 2.35 8.49
C PRO A 11 -26.41 0.97 8.04
N LYS A 12 -26.72 -0.10 8.79
CA LYS A 12 -26.32 -1.48 8.47
C LYS A 12 -26.74 -1.92 7.05
N SER A 13 -27.87 -1.43 6.56
CA SER A 13 -28.36 -1.68 5.21
C SER A 13 -27.50 -1.07 4.09
N LYS A 14 -26.57 -0.18 4.44
CA LYS A 14 -25.63 0.46 3.51
C LYS A 14 -24.24 -0.14 3.54
N THR A 15 -23.99 -1.19 4.35
CA THR A 15 -22.71 -1.90 4.31
C THR A 15 -22.57 -2.64 2.97
N ILE A 16 -21.34 -2.73 2.48
CA ILE A 16 -21.06 -3.45 1.24
C ILE A 16 -21.40 -4.94 1.39
N LEU A 17 -21.12 -5.54 2.55
CA LEU A 17 -21.53 -6.91 2.86
C LEU A 17 -23.04 -7.11 2.88
N GLY A 18 -23.79 -6.13 3.36
CA GLY A 18 -25.26 -6.15 3.34
C GLY A 18 -25.84 -6.00 1.93
N VAL A 19 -25.12 -5.30 1.03
CA VAL A 19 -25.58 -5.06 -0.36
C VAL A 19 -25.17 -6.16 -1.32
N ILE A 20 -23.94 -6.65 -1.26
CA ILE A 20 -23.35 -7.55 -2.25
C ILE A 20 -22.74 -8.84 -1.69
N GLY A 21 -22.78 -9.03 -0.38
CA GLY A 21 -22.34 -10.25 0.29
C GLY A 21 -20.84 -10.36 0.54
N ALA A 22 -20.43 -11.45 1.20
CA ALA A 22 -19.07 -11.64 1.69
C ALA A 22 -17.99 -11.76 0.59
N SER A 23 -18.38 -12.12 -0.64
CA SER A 23 -17.44 -12.18 -1.78
C SER A 23 -16.91 -10.80 -2.22
N SER A 24 -17.41 -9.73 -1.63
CA SER A 24 -17.09 -8.35 -1.98
C SER A 24 -16.03 -7.69 -1.10
N LEU A 25 -15.47 -8.39 -0.12
CA LEU A 25 -14.44 -7.81 0.76
C LEU A 25 -13.22 -7.30 -0.02
N ASN A 26 -12.84 -8.00 -1.10
CA ASN A 26 -11.79 -7.54 -1.99
C ASN A 26 -12.18 -6.26 -2.76
N ALA A 27 -13.44 -6.12 -3.14
CA ALA A 27 -13.94 -4.90 -3.78
C ALA A 27 -13.97 -3.74 -2.78
N LEU A 28 -14.35 -4.00 -1.52
CA LEU A 28 -14.24 -3.03 -0.42
C LEU A 28 -12.79 -2.60 -0.20
N GLY A 29 -11.84 -3.54 -0.25
CA GLY A 29 -10.41 -3.26 -0.20
C GLY A 29 -9.96 -2.33 -1.33
N GLY A 30 -10.42 -2.56 -2.56
CA GLY A 30 -10.17 -1.67 -3.69
C GLY A 30 -10.74 -0.26 -3.49
N PHE A 31 -11.96 -0.14 -2.96
CA PHE A 31 -12.57 1.15 -2.62
C PHE A 31 -11.75 1.89 -1.52
N ALA A 32 -11.39 1.19 -0.45
CA ALA A 32 -10.56 1.72 0.63
C ALA A 32 -9.19 2.19 0.09
N ALA A 33 -8.59 1.42 -0.82
CA ALA A 33 -7.35 1.81 -1.50
C ALA A 33 -7.48 3.10 -2.30
N GLY A 34 -8.58 3.27 -3.02
CA GLY A 34 -8.88 4.51 -3.75
C GLY A 34 -8.96 5.73 -2.83
N ARG A 35 -9.58 5.59 -1.66
CA ARG A 35 -9.66 6.65 -0.64
C ARG A 35 -8.29 6.98 -0.06
N VAL A 36 -7.52 5.97 0.36
CA VAL A 36 -6.14 6.14 0.85
C VAL A 36 -5.28 6.84 -0.20
N ARG A 37 -5.36 6.41 -1.46
CA ARG A 37 -4.63 7.04 -2.56
C ARG A 37 -4.97 8.52 -2.70
N GLY A 38 -6.25 8.88 -2.62
CA GLY A 38 -6.71 10.26 -2.71
C GLY A 38 -6.17 11.13 -1.56
N ILE A 39 -6.25 10.64 -0.32
CA ILE A 39 -5.75 11.33 0.86
C ILE A 39 -4.24 11.59 0.74
N LEU A 40 -3.47 10.56 0.40
CA LEU A 40 -2.01 10.65 0.33
C LEU A 40 -1.52 11.50 -0.85
N ALA A 41 -2.19 11.44 -1.99
CA ALA A 41 -1.88 12.32 -3.12
C ALA A 41 -2.09 13.80 -2.78
N GLY A 42 -3.12 14.11 -1.96
CA GLY A 42 -3.38 15.47 -1.47
C GLY A 42 -2.43 15.90 -0.35
N ALA A 43 -2.09 15.00 0.57
CA ALA A 43 -1.26 15.31 1.74
C ALA A 43 0.25 15.35 1.44
N ALA A 44 0.70 14.62 0.42
CA ALA A 44 2.11 14.48 0.07
C ALA A 44 2.36 14.65 -1.45
N PRO A 45 1.95 15.79 -2.05
CA PRO A 45 2.01 15.99 -3.51
C PRO A 45 3.44 16.02 -4.07
N GLY A 46 4.44 16.26 -3.21
CA GLY A 46 5.86 16.27 -3.59
C GLY A 46 6.47 14.88 -3.79
N TYR A 47 5.78 13.82 -3.36
CA TYR A 47 6.29 12.46 -3.49
C TYR A 47 5.61 11.74 -4.66
N LYS A 48 6.40 11.43 -5.67
CA LYS A 48 5.93 10.64 -6.81
C LYS A 48 5.45 9.27 -6.30
N GLY A 49 4.25 8.90 -6.68
CA GLY A 49 3.69 7.61 -6.27
C GLY A 49 3.22 7.51 -4.81
N ALA A 50 3.18 8.61 -4.05
CA ALA A 50 2.74 8.63 -2.65
C ALA A 50 1.44 7.85 -2.43
N GLY A 51 0.47 8.01 -3.31
CA GLY A 51 -0.80 7.29 -3.23
C GLY A 51 -0.64 5.78 -3.35
N THR A 52 0.16 5.29 -4.28
CA THR A 52 0.39 3.85 -4.51
C THR A 52 1.22 3.23 -3.41
N ILE A 53 2.35 3.87 -3.05
CA ILE A 53 3.21 3.42 -1.94
C ILE A 53 2.41 3.42 -0.64
N GLY A 54 1.63 4.45 -0.38
CA GLY A 54 0.80 4.55 0.81
C GLY A 54 -0.27 3.47 0.90
N VAL A 55 -0.97 3.16 -0.18
CA VAL A 55 -1.91 2.02 -0.23
C VAL A 55 -1.20 0.73 0.11
N PHE A 56 -0.01 0.50 -0.45
CA PHE A 56 0.79 -0.67 -0.13
C PHE A 56 1.15 -0.73 1.36
N LEU A 57 1.68 0.35 1.94
CA LEU A 57 2.05 0.39 3.37
C LEU A 57 0.83 0.18 4.29
N VAL A 58 -0.31 0.80 3.97
CA VAL A 58 -1.56 0.60 4.73
C VAL A 58 -2.03 -0.86 4.62
N SER A 59 -1.97 -1.47 3.44
CA SER A 59 -2.37 -2.87 3.25
C SER A 59 -1.50 -3.83 4.09
N ILE A 60 -0.19 -3.61 4.13
CA ILE A 60 0.72 -4.38 5.00
C ILE A 60 0.43 -4.12 6.47
N GLY A 61 0.17 -2.87 6.87
CA GLY A 61 -0.19 -2.50 8.23
C GLY A 61 -1.45 -3.24 8.72
N LEU A 62 -2.49 -3.26 7.91
CA LEU A 62 -3.71 -4.02 8.17
C LEU A 62 -3.44 -5.53 8.25
N ARG A 63 -2.66 -6.06 7.32
CA ARG A 63 -2.28 -7.48 7.33
C ARG A 63 -1.45 -7.85 8.55
N TYR A 64 -0.57 -6.96 9.00
CA TYR A 64 0.25 -7.17 10.21
C TYR A 64 -0.58 -7.09 11.49
N TYR A 65 -1.58 -6.22 11.54
CA TYR A 65 -2.53 -6.11 12.65
C TYR A 65 -3.35 -7.39 12.81
N SER A 66 -3.84 -7.93 11.72
CA SER A 66 -4.76 -9.07 11.69
C SER A 66 -4.00 -10.39 11.87
N LYS A 67 -4.09 -11.01 13.05
CA LYS A 67 -3.32 -12.19 13.43
C LYS A 67 -4.10 -13.51 13.29
N ALA A 68 -5.39 -13.50 13.59
CA ALA A 68 -6.22 -14.70 13.54
C ALA A 68 -6.73 -15.03 12.11
N GLU A 69 -7.17 -16.27 11.92
CA GLU A 69 -7.76 -16.72 10.64
C GLU A 69 -9.30 -16.72 10.65
N SER A 70 -9.90 -16.23 11.72
CA SER A 70 -11.36 -16.24 11.92
C SER A 70 -11.89 -14.88 12.38
N GLY A 71 -13.19 -14.72 12.36
CA GLY A 71 -13.86 -13.52 12.81
C GLY A 71 -13.48 -12.28 12.00
N TYR A 72 -13.41 -11.13 12.67
CA TYR A 72 -13.09 -9.85 12.03
C TYR A 72 -11.66 -9.78 11.48
N ASP A 73 -10.73 -10.56 12.03
CA ASP A 73 -9.35 -10.63 11.51
C ASP A 73 -9.32 -11.13 10.07
N ARG A 74 -10.17 -12.11 9.74
CA ARG A 74 -10.32 -12.57 8.35
C ARG A 74 -10.84 -11.45 7.45
N VAL A 75 -11.83 -10.70 7.91
CA VAL A 75 -12.37 -9.56 7.14
C VAL A 75 -11.26 -8.55 6.84
N ILE A 76 -10.46 -8.17 7.84
CA ILE A 76 -9.33 -7.25 7.67
C ILE A 76 -8.31 -7.80 6.68
N LYS A 77 -8.00 -9.11 6.73
CA LYS A 77 -7.07 -9.76 5.79
C LYS A 77 -7.56 -9.69 4.34
N GLU A 78 -8.84 -9.96 4.12
CA GLU A 78 -9.44 -9.90 2.78
C GLU A 78 -9.46 -8.47 2.23
N ILE A 79 -9.78 -7.49 3.08
CA ILE A 79 -9.71 -6.07 2.71
C ILE A 79 -8.27 -5.67 2.38
N ALA A 80 -7.30 -6.06 3.20
CA ALA A 80 -5.89 -5.80 2.95
C ALA A 80 -5.41 -6.41 1.63
N ALA A 81 -5.88 -7.63 1.31
CA ALA A 81 -5.59 -8.29 0.04
C ALA A 81 -6.20 -7.52 -1.15
N GLY A 82 -7.44 -7.04 -1.01
CA GLY A 82 -8.08 -6.20 -2.02
C GLY A 82 -7.37 -4.85 -2.22
N MET A 83 -6.89 -4.23 -1.14
CA MET A 83 -6.07 -3.01 -1.22
C MET A 83 -4.75 -3.27 -1.94
N ALA A 84 -4.04 -4.36 -1.61
CA ALA A 84 -2.81 -4.74 -2.29
C ALA A 84 -3.06 -5.02 -3.78
N GLY A 85 -4.16 -5.70 -4.12
CA GLY A 85 -4.58 -5.94 -5.50
C GLY A 85 -4.88 -4.67 -6.30
N PHE A 86 -5.34 -3.60 -5.63
CA PHE A 86 -5.62 -2.31 -6.27
C PHE A 86 -4.36 -1.63 -6.81
N VAL A 87 -3.21 -1.80 -6.18
CA VAL A 87 -1.95 -1.28 -6.70
C VAL A 87 -1.44 -2.09 -7.91
N GLY A 88 -2.04 -3.25 -8.18
CA GLY A 88 -1.88 -4.00 -9.43
C GLY A 88 -0.43 -4.23 -9.82
N ASN A 89 -0.09 -3.88 -11.06
CA ASN A 89 1.27 -4.03 -11.60
C ASN A 89 2.34 -3.22 -10.85
N ASP A 90 1.95 -2.14 -10.18
CA ASP A 90 2.88 -1.32 -9.39
C ASP A 90 3.40 -2.07 -8.14
N LEU A 91 2.63 -3.05 -7.63
CA LEU A 91 3.07 -3.87 -6.50
C LEU A 91 4.37 -4.62 -6.80
N TRP A 92 4.50 -5.15 -8.01
CA TRP A 92 5.73 -5.81 -8.43
C TRP A 92 6.94 -4.85 -8.40
N LEU A 93 6.76 -3.63 -8.89
CA LEU A 93 7.81 -2.61 -8.90
C LEU A 93 8.19 -2.20 -7.46
N ILE A 94 7.20 -2.06 -6.56
CA ILE A 94 7.44 -1.77 -5.15
C ILE A 94 8.22 -2.92 -4.48
N VAL A 95 7.77 -4.16 -4.67
CA VAL A 95 8.44 -5.34 -4.09
C VAL A 95 9.86 -5.46 -4.59
N ARG A 96 10.09 -5.27 -5.88
CA ARG A 96 11.46 -5.31 -6.46
C ARG A 96 12.33 -4.18 -5.91
N ALA A 97 11.79 -2.99 -5.71
CA ALA A 97 12.52 -1.89 -5.09
C ALA A 97 12.94 -2.22 -3.64
N LEU A 98 12.07 -2.88 -2.88
CA LEU A 98 12.34 -3.27 -1.47
C LEU A 98 13.30 -4.45 -1.34
N VAL A 99 13.21 -5.42 -2.24
CA VAL A 99 14.13 -6.60 -2.25
C VAL A 99 15.51 -6.21 -2.77
N GLY A 100 15.60 -5.09 -3.44
CA GLY A 100 16.81 -4.59 -4.09
C GLY A 100 16.89 -4.97 -5.57
N TRP A 101 17.47 -4.07 -6.32
CA TRP A 101 17.76 -4.24 -7.72
C TRP A 101 19.20 -4.77 -7.89
N GLY A 102 19.39 -5.71 -8.80
CA GLY A 102 20.73 -6.17 -9.14
C GLY A 102 21.57 -5.06 -9.78
N LYS A 103 22.88 -5.05 -9.52
CA LYS A 103 23.79 -4.21 -10.31
C LYS A 103 23.79 -4.67 -11.76
N TRP A 104 23.79 -3.74 -12.67
CA TRP A 104 23.98 -4.07 -14.08
C TRP A 104 25.28 -4.87 -14.30
N LYS A 105 25.20 -5.85 -15.14
CA LYS A 105 26.36 -6.68 -15.53
C LYS A 105 26.46 -6.69 -17.04
N PRO A 106 27.66 -6.47 -17.61
CA PRO A 106 27.88 -6.67 -19.04
C PRO A 106 27.59 -8.14 -19.39
N GLU A 107 27.25 -8.38 -20.63
CA GLU A 107 27.02 -9.74 -21.18
C GLU A 107 25.89 -10.53 -20.50
N THR A 108 25.00 -9.83 -19.77
CA THR A 108 23.80 -10.42 -19.18
C THR A 108 22.59 -10.01 -20.02
N ALA A 109 21.73 -10.97 -20.34
CA ALA A 109 20.44 -10.68 -20.95
C ALA A 109 19.47 -10.13 -19.90
N TYR A 110 18.69 -9.13 -20.28
CA TYR A 110 17.65 -8.55 -19.46
C TYR A 110 16.32 -8.57 -20.20
N GLY A 111 15.26 -8.98 -19.53
CA GLY A 111 13.90 -8.92 -20.06
C GLY A 111 13.28 -7.53 -19.94
N ALA A 112 12.27 -7.26 -20.77
CA ALA A 112 11.47 -6.06 -20.62
C ALA A 112 10.89 -5.96 -19.20
N GLY A 113 11.06 -4.82 -18.56
CA GLY A 113 10.66 -4.58 -17.17
C GLY A 113 11.74 -4.85 -16.12
N ASP A 114 12.86 -5.51 -16.47
CA ASP A 114 13.97 -5.68 -15.55
C ASP A 114 14.56 -4.32 -15.14
N VAL A 115 14.91 -4.20 -13.85
CA VAL A 115 15.52 -2.99 -13.31
C VAL A 115 16.90 -3.30 -12.77
N VAL A 116 17.85 -2.43 -13.05
CA VAL A 116 19.24 -2.53 -12.60
C VAL A 116 19.73 -1.21 -12.02
N ILE A 117 20.77 -1.30 -11.18
CA ILE A 117 21.53 -0.16 -10.70
C ILE A 117 22.81 -0.05 -11.56
N TYR A 118 23.00 1.11 -12.16
CA TYR A 118 24.21 1.45 -12.91
C TYR A 118 24.64 2.89 -12.58
N GLU A 119 25.89 3.09 -12.18
CA GLU A 119 26.42 4.41 -11.75
C GLU A 119 25.54 5.14 -10.73
N SER A 120 25.06 4.41 -9.72
CA SER A 120 24.15 4.91 -8.67
C SER A 120 22.81 5.44 -9.19
N GLN A 121 22.41 5.05 -10.39
CA GLN A 121 21.11 5.35 -10.98
C GLN A 121 20.35 4.07 -11.26
N TYR A 122 19.02 4.17 -11.23
CA TYR A 122 18.14 3.06 -11.54
C TYR A 122 17.69 3.15 -13.00
N TYR A 123 17.75 2.02 -13.70
CA TYR A 123 17.32 1.90 -15.07
C TYR A 123 16.39 0.71 -15.25
N ARG A 124 15.35 0.88 -16.04
CA ARG A 124 14.43 -0.18 -16.43
C ARG A 124 14.61 -0.51 -17.90
N ALA A 125 14.69 -1.80 -18.22
CA ALA A 125 14.62 -2.27 -19.59
C ALA A 125 13.21 -2.05 -20.15
N ASP A 126 13.08 -1.25 -21.20
CA ASP A 126 11.81 -1.02 -21.90
C ASP A 126 11.48 -2.16 -22.89
N LYS A 127 12.50 -2.85 -23.35
CA LYS A 127 12.44 -4.01 -24.26
C LYS A 127 13.49 -5.03 -23.85
N ASP A 128 13.35 -6.25 -24.34
CA ASP A 128 14.36 -7.29 -24.14
C ASP A 128 15.73 -6.83 -24.64
N ILE A 129 16.73 -7.00 -23.80
CA ILE A 129 18.12 -6.64 -24.07
C ILE A 129 18.93 -7.94 -24.08
N PRO A 130 19.39 -8.39 -25.24
CA PRO A 130 20.20 -9.59 -25.30
C PRO A 130 21.56 -9.36 -24.63
N ALA A 131 22.23 -10.44 -24.25
CA ALA A 131 23.55 -10.41 -23.66
C ALA A 131 24.57 -9.82 -24.65
N GLN A 132 24.86 -8.54 -24.53
CA GLN A 132 25.79 -7.79 -25.38
C GLN A 132 26.62 -6.82 -24.54
N PRO A 133 27.95 -6.74 -24.77
CA PRO A 133 28.85 -5.90 -23.97
C PRO A 133 28.52 -4.40 -24.02
N LYS A 134 27.82 -3.94 -25.06
CA LYS A 134 27.55 -2.52 -25.33
C LYS A 134 26.16 -2.04 -24.92
N ALA A 135 25.32 -2.91 -24.33
CA ALA A 135 23.97 -2.52 -23.90
C ALA A 135 24.00 -1.85 -22.52
N GLU A 136 24.84 -0.83 -22.35
CA GLU A 136 24.99 -0.11 -21.07
C GLU A 136 23.78 0.78 -20.79
N PRO A 137 23.25 0.78 -19.54
CA PRO A 137 22.27 1.77 -19.11
C PRO A 137 22.79 3.20 -19.33
N GLY A 138 21.91 4.06 -19.80
CA GLY A 138 22.28 5.44 -20.14
C GLY A 138 22.91 5.64 -21.52
N LYS A 139 23.42 4.60 -22.18
CA LYS A 139 23.96 4.65 -23.56
C LYS A 139 23.07 3.91 -24.56
N ASP A 140 22.38 2.88 -24.13
CA ASP A 140 21.44 2.11 -24.95
C ASP A 140 20.01 2.59 -24.72
N ALA A 141 19.32 3.00 -25.78
CA ALA A 141 17.97 3.56 -25.73
C ALA A 141 16.89 2.58 -25.21
N ARG A 142 17.22 1.29 -25.07
CA ARG A 142 16.34 0.30 -24.46
C ARG A 142 16.30 0.40 -22.93
N TRP A 143 17.27 1.08 -22.32
CA TRP A 143 17.26 1.42 -20.92
C TRP A 143 16.59 2.78 -20.69
N VAL A 144 15.58 2.80 -19.87
CA VAL A 144 14.87 4.03 -19.48
C VAL A 144 15.21 4.33 -18.03
N ARG A 145 15.70 5.54 -17.77
CA ARG A 145 16.02 5.98 -16.43
C ARG A 145 14.74 6.03 -15.56
N PHE A 146 14.84 5.67 -14.29
CA PHE A 146 13.66 5.59 -13.40
C PHE A 146 12.91 6.91 -13.25
N GLU A 147 13.56 8.05 -13.40
CA GLU A 147 12.90 9.37 -13.36
C GLU A 147 11.85 9.54 -14.48
N THR A 148 12.02 8.83 -15.58
CA THR A 148 11.11 8.86 -16.73
C THR A 148 10.31 7.57 -16.88
N ALA A 149 10.75 6.48 -16.24
CA ALA A 149 10.05 5.21 -16.18
C ALA A 149 9.04 5.23 -15.02
N GLN A 150 7.87 4.65 -15.20
CA GLN A 150 6.96 4.38 -14.09
C GLN A 150 7.58 3.32 -13.19
N GLY A 151 7.97 3.68 -11.98
CA GLY A 151 8.58 2.78 -11.01
C GLY A 151 8.99 3.53 -9.74
N TYR A 152 9.45 2.78 -8.75
CA TYR A 152 9.84 3.31 -7.43
C TYR A 152 11.26 2.87 -7.10
N SER A 153 12.09 3.79 -6.60
CA SER A 153 13.38 3.46 -6.02
C SER A 153 13.24 3.18 -4.52
N PRO A 154 14.17 2.41 -3.91
CA PRO A 154 14.20 2.25 -2.46
C PRO A 154 14.23 3.59 -1.73
N ASP A 155 14.99 4.57 -2.23
CA ASP A 155 15.14 5.88 -1.63
C ASP A 155 13.82 6.68 -1.66
N GLU A 156 13.04 6.59 -2.75
CA GLU A 156 11.72 7.22 -2.84
C GLU A 156 10.74 6.60 -1.83
N ILE A 157 10.76 5.28 -1.68
CA ILE A 157 9.92 4.57 -0.70
C ILE A 157 10.33 4.96 0.72
N SER A 158 11.63 4.96 1.03
CA SER A 158 12.16 5.34 2.35
C SER A 158 11.85 6.80 2.67
N ALA A 159 12.10 7.72 1.76
CA ALA A 159 11.79 9.14 1.96
C ALA A 159 10.30 9.39 2.20
N PHE A 160 9.42 8.72 1.44
CA PHE A 160 7.98 8.80 1.67
C PHE A 160 7.58 8.18 3.03
N ALA A 161 8.15 7.03 3.40
CA ALA A 161 7.90 6.39 4.69
C ALA A 161 8.36 7.28 5.85
N GLN A 162 9.51 7.95 5.75
CA GLN A 162 9.98 8.93 6.72
C GLN A 162 9.02 10.11 6.87
N ALA A 163 8.54 10.65 5.75
CA ALA A 163 7.56 11.74 5.78
C ALA A 163 6.23 11.29 6.42
N LEU A 164 5.79 10.07 6.14
CA LEU A 164 4.55 9.52 6.69
C LEU A 164 4.68 9.25 8.20
N VAL A 165 5.78 8.63 8.66
CA VAL A 165 5.99 8.32 10.10
C VAL A 165 6.13 9.58 10.94
N SER A 166 6.62 10.67 10.34
CA SER A 166 6.76 11.98 11.01
C SER A 166 5.45 12.75 11.08
N ASN A 167 4.37 12.27 10.46
CA ASN A 167 3.08 12.95 10.41
C ASN A 167 1.99 12.11 11.09
N ASP A 168 1.92 12.21 12.42
CA ASP A 168 0.94 11.48 13.24
C ASP A 168 -0.51 11.79 12.83
N ALA A 169 -0.81 13.03 12.50
CA ALA A 169 -2.16 13.42 12.08
C ALA A 169 -2.58 12.74 10.76
N LEU A 170 -1.63 12.53 9.85
CA LEU A 170 -1.89 11.82 8.60
C LEU A 170 -2.11 10.32 8.86
N ILE A 171 -1.30 9.69 9.70
CA ILE A 171 -1.50 8.29 10.12
C ILE A 171 -2.87 8.12 10.78
N ASP A 172 -3.21 9.01 11.71
CA ASP A 172 -4.52 8.99 12.39
C ASP A 172 -5.68 9.14 11.39
N GLY A 173 -5.54 10.06 10.44
CA GLY A 173 -6.52 10.23 9.35
C GLY A 173 -6.70 8.99 8.49
N LEU A 174 -5.60 8.33 8.13
CA LEU A 174 -5.64 7.08 7.35
C LEU A 174 -6.36 5.96 8.10
N VAL A 175 -6.07 5.78 9.39
CA VAL A 175 -6.72 4.74 10.21
C VAL A 175 -8.20 5.04 10.40
N LYS A 176 -8.57 6.29 10.70
CA LYS A 176 -9.98 6.71 10.81
C LYS A 176 -10.75 6.45 9.53
N GLU A 177 -10.20 6.82 8.38
CA GLU A 177 -10.83 6.56 7.08
C GLU A 177 -11.06 5.06 6.84
N GLN A 178 -10.10 4.21 7.21
CA GLN A 178 -10.28 2.76 7.12
C GLN A 178 -11.44 2.29 8.01
N LEU A 179 -11.50 2.75 9.25
CA LEU A 179 -12.57 2.36 10.17
C LEU A 179 -13.95 2.86 9.72
N ILE A 180 -14.04 4.04 9.11
CA ILE A 180 -15.28 4.51 8.50
C ILE A 180 -15.75 3.59 7.38
N ILE A 181 -14.82 3.13 6.55
CA ILE A 181 -15.14 2.30 5.38
C ILE A 181 -15.56 0.89 5.78
N PHE A 182 -14.80 0.21 6.65
CA PHE A 182 -15.03 -1.20 6.93
C PHE A 182 -15.44 -1.53 8.38
N GLY A 183 -15.53 -0.52 9.26
CA GLY A 183 -16.02 -0.71 10.63
C GLY A 183 -17.41 -1.37 10.69
N PRO A 184 -18.38 -0.95 9.86
CA PRO A 184 -19.69 -1.59 9.80
C PRO A 184 -19.63 -3.08 9.44
N GLU A 185 -18.74 -3.48 8.51
CA GLU A 185 -18.53 -4.88 8.12
C GLU A 185 -17.89 -5.68 9.25
N LEU A 186 -16.96 -5.08 10.00
CA LEU A 186 -16.37 -5.72 11.18
C LEU A 186 -17.45 -5.98 12.24
N ALA A 187 -18.31 -5.01 12.53
CA ALA A 187 -19.41 -5.14 13.48
C ALA A 187 -20.41 -6.22 13.02
N GLN A 188 -20.75 -6.24 11.72
CA GLN A 188 -21.62 -7.27 11.15
C GLN A 188 -21.00 -8.67 11.26
N CYS A 189 -19.70 -8.81 10.98
CA CYS A 189 -18.98 -10.07 11.14
C CYS A 189 -18.93 -10.53 12.60
N ALA A 190 -18.78 -9.62 13.55
CA ALA A 190 -18.82 -9.89 14.99
C ALA A 190 -20.24 -10.23 15.49
N GLY A 191 -21.27 -10.00 14.67
CA GLY A 191 -22.68 -10.21 15.05
C GLY A 191 -23.22 -9.19 16.07
N ARG A 192 -22.46 -8.14 16.36
CA ARG A 192 -22.82 -7.11 17.33
C ARG A 192 -22.10 -5.79 17.03
N GLU A 193 -22.60 -4.71 17.59
CA GLU A 193 -21.90 -3.43 17.60
C GLU A 193 -20.72 -3.48 18.57
N PHE A 194 -19.65 -2.77 18.25
CA PHE A 194 -18.55 -2.54 19.17
C PHE A 194 -18.93 -1.44 20.19
N ASN A 195 -18.52 -1.63 21.43
CA ASN A 195 -18.56 -0.54 22.41
C ASN A 195 -17.38 0.42 22.19
N GLN A 196 -17.39 1.56 22.88
CA GLN A 196 -16.35 2.58 22.73
C GLN A 196 -14.95 2.01 22.99
N GLN A 197 -14.78 1.26 24.07
CA GLN A 197 -13.49 0.69 24.45
C GLN A 197 -12.93 -0.27 23.38
N GLU A 198 -13.79 -1.10 22.80
CA GLU A 198 -13.39 -2.02 21.71
C GLU A 198 -13.01 -1.27 20.44
N ALA A 199 -13.79 -0.23 20.08
CA ALA A 199 -13.46 0.61 18.93
C ALA A 199 -12.12 1.32 19.10
N ASP A 200 -11.87 1.86 20.31
CA ASP A 200 -10.60 2.51 20.64
C ASP A 200 -9.42 1.52 20.60
N GLN A 201 -9.63 0.27 21.05
CA GLN A 201 -8.61 -0.78 20.95
C GLN A 201 -8.30 -1.16 19.51
N ILE A 202 -9.33 -1.31 18.67
CA ILE A 202 -9.14 -1.59 17.23
C ILE A 202 -8.39 -0.43 16.57
N TYR A 203 -8.80 0.81 16.83
CA TYR A 203 -8.12 2.00 16.32
C TYR A 203 -6.65 2.05 16.74
N ALA A 204 -6.37 1.92 18.03
CA ALA A 204 -5.02 1.95 18.57
C ALA A 204 -4.14 0.83 17.95
N GLY A 205 -4.65 -0.39 17.90
CA GLY A 205 -3.93 -1.52 17.33
C GLY A 205 -3.61 -1.35 15.84
N MET A 206 -4.55 -0.83 15.04
CA MET A 206 -4.33 -0.53 13.62
C MET A 206 -3.31 0.58 13.43
N ARG A 207 -3.40 1.64 14.24
CA ARG A 207 -2.47 2.77 14.23
C ARG A 207 -1.04 2.33 14.54
N ASP A 208 -0.86 1.56 15.60
CA ASP A 208 0.46 1.07 16.02
C ASP A 208 1.04 0.10 14.99
N SER A 209 0.22 -0.75 14.40
CA SER A 209 0.64 -1.66 13.33
C SER A 209 1.07 -0.88 12.08
N LEU A 210 0.31 0.12 11.65
CA LEU A 210 0.68 0.97 10.52
C LEU A 210 1.99 1.72 10.80
N LYS A 211 2.13 2.35 11.97
CA LYS A 211 3.38 3.01 12.37
C LYS A 211 4.58 2.05 12.36
N SER A 212 4.42 0.87 12.95
CA SER A 212 5.48 -0.15 12.98
C SER A 212 5.93 -0.58 11.58
N VAL A 213 4.97 -0.75 10.66
CA VAL A 213 5.29 -1.08 9.26
C VAL A 213 6.01 0.08 8.60
N VAL A 214 5.46 1.29 8.67
CA VAL A 214 6.06 2.47 8.02
C VAL A 214 7.48 2.74 8.53
N GLN A 215 7.73 2.58 9.84
CA GLN A 215 9.06 2.71 10.43
C GLN A 215 10.10 1.75 9.83
N LYS A 216 9.70 0.52 9.49
CA LYS A 216 10.59 -0.46 8.85
C LYS A 216 11.01 -0.07 7.44
N PHE A 217 10.20 0.71 6.74
CA PHE A 217 10.51 1.22 5.40
C PHE A 217 11.18 2.60 5.44
N ALA A 218 11.12 3.29 6.58
CA ALA A 218 11.79 4.57 6.81
C ALA A 218 13.27 4.40 7.22
N ALA A 219 13.67 3.22 7.67
CA ALA A 219 15.05 2.88 8.08
C ALA A 219 15.91 2.58 6.86
#